data_41cb4d928b7a539ce719157cba9a0ee2
#
_entry.id   41cb4d928b7a539ce719157cba9a0ee2
#
_cell.length_a   1.000
_cell.length_b   1.000
_cell.length_c   1.000
_cell.angle_alpha   90.00
_cell.angle_beta   90.00
_cell.angle_gamma   90.00
#
_symmetry.space_group_name_H-M   'P 1'
#
loop_
_entity.id
_entity.type
_entity.pdbx_description
1 polymer ?
#
loop_
_entity_poly.entity_id
_entity_poly.type
_entity_poly.pdbx_seq_one_letter_code
_entity_poly.pdbx_strand_id
1 'polypeptide(L)'
;NLTGIHKGEAAKLVGLSRVTTELTGAAWISGEVTTDQASVIMKAIHGLPDWVGDTERADAETHLLSLAADHHLDDLKRLANHVLEVIDPDGADELLGKKLLAEEQRAWDATRLTTRRCGDGTTDGKFKLPDADADVLIAAVEGIIAPRRSSLNEVRHGVDDFNALPRAQRMGLAFTELINHLPTESLPKAGGLAATVAVTIDLDNLRTGQGIATNTSGTTISATKAQRLACNAH
;
A
#
# COMPACT_ATOMS: atom_id res chain seq x y z
N ASN A 1 -22.21 44.81 6.47
CA ASN A 1 -21.56 44.73 5.13
C ASN A 1 -21.04 46.11 4.70
N LEU A 2 -20.00 46.61 5.35
CA LEU A 2 -19.37 47.89 4.99
C LEU A 2 -18.26 47.75 3.93
N THR A 3 -17.84 46.52 3.59
CA THR A 3 -16.68 46.29 2.70
C THR A 3 -17.00 45.48 1.43
N GLY A 4 -18.23 45.03 1.22
CA GLY A 4 -18.58 44.20 0.05
C GLY A 4 -17.89 42.83 -0.02
N ILE A 5 -17.10 42.47 0.98
CA ILE A 5 -16.35 41.20 1.04
C ILE A 5 -17.24 40.07 1.54
N HIS A 6 -17.20 38.91 0.90
CA HIS A 6 -17.96 37.74 1.33
C HIS A 6 -17.50 37.28 2.74
N LYS A 7 -18.45 36.84 3.60
CA LYS A 7 -18.17 36.45 5.00
C LYS A 7 -17.01 35.43 5.15
N GLY A 8 -16.90 34.48 4.23
CA GLY A 8 -15.81 33.48 4.22
C GLY A 8 -14.44 34.11 3.94
N GLU A 9 -14.39 35.08 3.03
CA GLU A 9 -13.17 35.80 2.68
C GLU A 9 -12.73 36.73 3.83
N ALA A 10 -13.66 37.41 4.46
CA ALA A 10 -13.38 38.22 5.65
C ALA A 10 -12.83 37.37 6.81
N ALA A 11 -13.37 36.16 7.03
CA ALA A 11 -12.87 35.26 8.04
C ALA A 11 -11.43 34.77 7.73
N LYS A 12 -11.12 34.53 6.45
CA LYS A 12 -9.78 34.16 5.99
C LYS A 12 -8.76 35.29 6.24
N LEU A 13 -9.11 36.51 5.89
CA LEU A 13 -8.26 37.69 6.13
C LEU A 13 -7.97 37.90 7.62
N VAL A 14 -9.01 37.83 8.48
CA VAL A 14 -8.85 37.94 9.95
C VAL A 14 -8.03 36.78 10.50
N GLY A 15 -8.22 35.57 10.00
CA GLY A 15 -7.43 34.41 10.40
C GLY A 15 -5.95 34.59 10.06
N LEU A 16 -5.66 35.01 8.84
CA LEU A 16 -4.31 35.24 8.35
C LEU A 16 -3.60 36.34 9.14
N SER A 17 -4.27 37.51 9.37
CA SER A 17 -3.67 38.64 10.09
C SER A 17 -3.26 38.32 11.54
N ARG A 18 -3.76 37.25 12.14
CA ARG A 18 -3.41 36.81 13.50
C ARG A 18 -2.16 35.96 13.58
N VAL A 19 -1.82 35.31 12.48
CA VAL A 19 -0.72 34.35 12.41
C VAL A 19 0.43 34.82 11.54
N THR A 20 0.29 35.99 10.89
CA THR A 20 1.29 36.53 9.97
C THR A 20 2.47 37.11 10.73
N THR A 21 3.67 36.77 10.31
CA THR A 21 4.93 37.37 10.77
C THR A 21 5.08 38.80 10.24
N GLU A 22 6.08 39.54 10.73
CA GLU A 22 6.36 40.87 10.24
C GLU A 22 6.75 40.88 8.76
N LEU A 23 7.56 39.90 8.30
CA LEU A 23 8.03 39.82 6.92
C LEU A 23 6.88 39.54 5.94
N THR A 24 6.16 38.44 6.11
CA THR A 24 5.01 38.13 5.24
C THR A 24 3.90 39.16 5.37
N GLY A 25 3.70 39.72 6.57
CA GLY A 25 2.73 40.78 6.80
C GLY A 25 3.04 42.04 6.02
N ALA A 26 4.30 42.50 6.00
CA ALA A 26 4.73 43.65 5.22
C ALA A 26 4.55 43.42 3.71
N ALA A 27 5.00 42.28 3.20
CA ALA A 27 4.86 41.90 1.79
C ALA A 27 3.38 41.78 1.35
N TRP A 28 2.50 41.31 2.25
CA TRP A 28 1.06 41.23 2.00
C TRP A 28 0.41 42.60 1.97
N ILE A 29 0.77 43.49 2.91
CA ILE A 29 0.22 44.88 2.99
C ILE A 29 0.71 45.73 1.81
N SER A 30 1.99 45.54 1.36
CA SER A 30 2.51 46.22 0.18
C SER A 30 1.93 45.70 -1.14
N GLY A 31 1.28 44.53 -1.11
CA GLY A 31 0.73 43.90 -2.30
C GLY A 31 1.75 43.09 -3.11
N GLU A 32 2.94 42.85 -2.58
CA GLU A 32 3.97 41.99 -3.20
C GLU A 32 3.50 40.52 -3.26
N VAL A 33 2.73 40.07 -2.28
CA VAL A 33 2.11 38.75 -2.27
C VAL A 33 0.60 38.85 -2.12
N THR A 34 -0.12 37.95 -2.77
CA THR A 34 -1.57 37.82 -2.64
C THR A 34 -1.93 37.18 -1.30
N THR A 35 -3.19 37.31 -0.88
CA THR A 35 -3.72 36.66 0.33
C THR A 35 -3.52 35.14 0.31
N ASP A 36 -3.65 34.51 -0.86
CA ASP A 36 -3.50 33.07 -1.02
C ASP A 36 -2.03 32.64 -0.91
N GLN A 37 -1.10 33.42 -1.50
CA GLN A 37 0.34 33.22 -1.36
C GLN A 37 0.80 33.40 0.08
N ALA A 38 0.39 34.50 0.74
CA ALA A 38 0.69 34.72 2.15
C ALA A 38 0.18 33.57 3.04
N SER A 39 -1.02 33.05 2.75
CA SER A 39 -1.57 31.90 3.48
C SER A 39 -0.74 30.63 3.29
N VAL A 40 -0.21 30.38 2.09
CA VAL A 40 0.66 29.24 1.80
C VAL A 40 1.98 29.37 2.54
N ILE A 41 2.61 30.54 2.48
CA ILE A 41 3.88 30.80 3.17
C ILE A 41 3.72 30.62 4.68
N MET A 42 2.72 31.26 5.30
CA MET A 42 2.48 31.13 6.73
C MET A 42 2.20 29.69 7.17
N LYS A 43 1.44 28.95 6.36
CA LYS A 43 1.20 27.51 6.64
C LYS A 43 2.48 26.69 6.59
N ALA A 44 3.38 26.97 5.65
CA ALA A 44 4.65 26.30 5.55
C ALA A 44 5.55 26.61 6.75
N ILE A 45 5.72 27.89 7.10
CA ILE A 45 6.57 28.32 8.22
C ILE A 45 6.07 27.80 9.57
N HIS A 46 4.76 27.85 9.83
CA HIS A 46 4.18 27.28 11.06
C HIS A 46 4.19 25.75 11.07
N GLY A 47 4.29 25.13 9.91
CA GLY A 47 4.40 23.67 9.78
C GLY A 47 5.84 23.14 9.97
N LEU A 48 6.83 24.03 10.09
CA LEU A 48 8.21 23.62 10.37
C LEU A 48 8.30 23.03 11.78
N PRO A 49 9.12 21.97 11.94
CA PRO A 49 9.33 21.33 13.25
C PRO A 49 9.89 22.30 14.31
N ASP A 50 9.65 21.98 15.60
CA ASP A 50 10.04 22.85 16.72
C ASP A 50 11.57 23.02 16.87
N TRP A 51 12.36 22.08 16.35
CA TRP A 51 13.84 22.19 16.38
C TRP A 51 14.42 23.18 15.37
N VAL A 52 13.64 23.61 14.36
CA VAL A 52 14.05 24.64 13.41
C VAL A 52 14.07 25.98 14.14
N GLY A 53 15.26 26.57 14.21
CA GLY A 53 15.48 27.84 14.91
C GLY A 53 14.77 29.03 14.27
N ASP A 54 14.72 30.14 15.00
CA ASP A 54 14.04 31.36 14.50
C ASP A 54 14.78 31.96 13.27
N THR A 55 16.09 31.82 13.20
CA THR A 55 16.91 32.29 12.06
C THR A 55 16.57 31.51 10.80
N GLU A 56 16.56 30.18 10.89
CA GLU A 56 16.24 29.30 9.77
C GLU A 56 14.77 29.48 9.33
N ARG A 57 13.87 29.75 10.27
CA ARG A 57 12.45 30.09 9.95
C ARG A 57 12.36 31.40 9.17
N ALA A 58 13.12 32.42 9.56
CA ALA A 58 13.15 33.70 8.86
C ALA A 58 13.81 33.58 7.47
N ASP A 59 14.84 32.76 7.33
CA ASP A 59 15.48 32.48 6.05
C ASP A 59 14.53 31.72 5.11
N ALA A 60 13.81 30.71 5.62
CA ALA A 60 12.78 29.98 4.89
C ALA A 60 11.65 30.92 4.42
N GLU A 61 11.20 31.81 5.28
CA GLU A 61 10.15 32.78 4.96
C GLU A 61 10.62 33.74 3.86
N THR A 62 11.84 34.28 3.98
CA THR A 62 12.43 35.16 2.97
C THR A 62 12.57 34.43 1.63
N HIS A 63 12.99 33.19 1.65
CA HIS A 63 13.10 32.37 0.44
C HIS A 63 11.72 32.15 -0.21
N LEU A 64 10.69 31.77 0.56
CA LEU A 64 9.33 31.59 0.04
C LEU A 64 8.71 32.88 -0.50
N LEU A 65 9.01 34.03 0.12
CA LEU A 65 8.58 35.33 -0.38
C LEU A 65 9.22 35.64 -1.73
N SER A 66 10.53 35.36 -1.90
CA SER A 66 11.20 35.55 -3.19
C SER A 66 10.60 34.65 -4.28
N LEU A 67 10.26 33.40 -3.96
CA LEU A 67 9.62 32.48 -4.90
C LEU A 67 8.20 32.89 -5.26
N ALA A 68 7.47 33.54 -4.34
CA ALA A 68 6.12 34.00 -4.58
C ALA A 68 6.02 35.10 -5.65
N ALA A 69 7.10 35.84 -5.89
CA ALA A 69 7.18 36.84 -6.96
C ALA A 69 7.22 36.21 -8.36
N ASP A 70 7.86 35.05 -8.50
CA ASP A 70 8.15 34.43 -9.80
C ASP A 70 7.23 33.22 -10.12
N HIS A 71 6.48 32.71 -9.14
CA HIS A 71 5.72 31.48 -9.27
C HIS A 71 4.21 31.65 -9.03
N HIS A 72 3.41 30.90 -9.79
CA HIS A 72 1.98 30.77 -9.55
C HIS A 72 1.69 30.03 -8.23
N LEU A 73 0.48 30.22 -7.68
CA LEU A 73 0.07 29.69 -6.39
C LEU A 73 0.30 28.17 -6.24
N ASP A 74 0.03 27.40 -7.30
CA ASP A 74 0.16 25.92 -7.21
C ASP A 74 1.63 25.48 -7.20
N ASP A 75 2.52 26.18 -7.92
CA ASP A 75 3.94 25.93 -7.85
C ASP A 75 4.51 26.37 -6.49
N LEU A 76 4.08 27.52 -5.97
CA LEU A 76 4.45 27.98 -4.63
C LEU A 76 4.02 26.98 -3.54
N LYS A 77 2.84 26.35 -3.65
CA LYS A 77 2.42 25.28 -2.71
C LYS A 77 3.37 24.09 -2.75
N ARG A 78 3.80 23.68 -3.94
CA ARG A 78 4.76 22.58 -4.09
C ARG A 78 6.09 22.92 -3.46
N LEU A 79 6.64 24.08 -3.78
CA LEU A 79 7.91 24.56 -3.23
C LEU A 79 7.85 24.73 -1.71
N ALA A 80 6.76 25.27 -1.19
CA ALA A 80 6.53 25.44 0.23
C ALA A 80 6.48 24.12 1.01
N ASN A 81 5.99 23.04 0.40
CA ASN A 81 6.01 21.71 1.02
C ASN A 81 7.42 21.12 1.13
N HIS A 82 8.37 21.59 0.32
CA HIS A 82 9.76 21.14 0.30
C HIS A 82 10.73 22.12 0.97
N VAL A 83 10.22 23.17 1.61
CA VAL A 83 11.06 24.21 2.21
C VAL A 83 11.99 23.66 3.29
N LEU A 84 11.55 22.67 4.06
CA LEU A 84 12.37 22.00 5.08
C LEU A 84 13.60 21.31 4.47
N GLU A 85 13.43 20.67 3.32
CA GLU A 85 14.53 19.99 2.59
C GLU A 85 15.63 20.99 2.14
N VAL A 86 15.25 22.26 1.94
CA VAL A 86 16.18 23.32 1.52
C VAL A 86 16.94 23.90 2.71
N ILE A 87 16.28 24.09 3.85
CA ILE A 87 16.88 24.75 5.02
C ILE A 87 17.55 23.79 5.99
N ASP A 88 17.05 22.56 6.10
CA ASP A 88 17.57 21.49 6.96
C ASP A 88 17.36 20.12 6.28
N PRO A 89 18.22 19.75 5.32
CA PRO A 89 18.11 18.48 4.61
C PRO A 89 18.18 17.27 5.55
N ASP A 90 19.08 17.29 6.52
CA ASP A 90 19.30 16.18 7.45
C ASP A 90 18.06 16.00 8.38
N GLY A 91 17.53 17.10 8.89
CA GLY A 91 16.31 17.09 9.69
C GLY A 91 15.06 16.71 8.89
N ALA A 92 15.02 17.09 7.60
CA ALA A 92 13.95 16.66 6.70
C ALA A 92 13.96 15.14 6.49
N ASP A 93 15.12 14.55 6.24
CA ASP A 93 15.29 13.10 6.09
C ASP A 93 14.95 12.35 7.38
N GLU A 94 15.35 12.86 8.54
CA GLU A 94 14.99 12.27 9.84
C GLU A 94 13.47 12.31 10.08
N LEU A 95 12.82 13.43 9.76
CA LEU A 95 11.37 13.57 9.88
C LEU A 95 10.63 12.64 8.93
N LEU A 96 11.09 12.51 7.68
CA LEU A 96 10.55 11.60 6.69
C LEU A 96 10.71 10.15 7.18
N GLY A 97 11.90 9.79 7.68
CA GLY A 97 12.16 8.47 8.23
C GLY A 97 11.20 8.13 9.39
N LYS A 98 10.98 9.06 10.32
CA LYS A 98 9.99 8.88 11.42
C LYS A 98 8.56 8.70 10.91
N LYS A 99 8.17 9.46 9.87
CA LYS A 99 6.83 9.31 9.26
C LYS A 99 6.68 7.96 8.59
N LEU A 100 7.68 7.51 7.83
CA LEU A 100 7.67 6.20 7.16
C LEU A 100 7.62 5.06 8.17
N LEU A 101 8.41 5.10 9.23
CA LEU A 101 8.35 4.10 10.31
C LEU A 101 6.97 4.04 10.97
N ALA A 102 6.33 5.19 11.21
CA ALA A 102 4.99 5.23 11.76
C ALA A 102 3.93 4.72 10.77
N GLU A 103 4.15 4.90 9.47
CA GLU A 103 3.29 4.36 8.42
C GLU A 103 3.44 2.84 8.31
N GLU A 104 4.66 2.33 8.29
CA GLU A 104 4.97 0.90 8.33
C GLU A 104 4.35 0.22 9.55
N GLN A 105 4.49 0.81 10.74
CA GLN A 105 3.87 0.26 11.95
C GLN A 105 2.34 0.20 11.82
N ARG A 106 1.70 1.25 11.30
CA ARG A 106 0.25 1.25 11.06
C ARG A 106 -0.17 0.21 10.01
N ALA A 107 0.65 -0.01 8.99
CA ALA A 107 0.41 -1.04 7.99
C ALA A 107 0.51 -2.45 8.61
N TRP A 108 1.51 -2.69 9.47
CA TRP A 108 1.65 -3.92 10.24
C TRP A 108 0.44 -4.17 11.15
N ASP A 109 0.02 -3.18 11.93
CA ASP A 109 -1.13 -3.27 12.84
C ASP A 109 -2.46 -3.53 12.07
N ALA A 110 -2.53 -3.07 10.82
CA ALA A 110 -3.66 -3.28 9.96
C ALA A 110 -3.63 -4.61 9.18
N THR A 111 -2.52 -5.37 9.28
CA THR A 111 -2.32 -6.63 8.55
C THR A 111 -3.34 -7.68 8.98
N ARG A 112 -4.01 -8.28 8.02
CA ARG A 112 -5.01 -9.32 8.27
C ARG A 112 -5.25 -10.22 7.07
N LEU A 113 -5.61 -11.45 7.34
CA LEU A 113 -6.13 -12.41 6.36
C LEU A 113 -7.47 -12.96 6.85
N THR A 114 -8.47 -12.89 6.01
CA THR A 114 -9.78 -13.50 6.27
C THR A 114 -10.15 -14.44 5.14
N THR A 115 -10.73 -15.58 5.47
CA THR A 115 -11.14 -16.59 4.49
C THR A 115 -12.60 -17.00 4.74
N ARG A 116 -13.34 -17.29 3.66
CA ARG A 116 -14.71 -17.76 3.71
C ARG A 116 -14.92 -18.85 2.66
N ARG A 117 -15.39 -20.02 3.07
CA ARG A 117 -15.78 -21.08 2.15
C ARG A 117 -17.09 -20.72 1.47
N CYS A 118 -17.17 -20.85 0.14
CA CYS A 118 -18.35 -20.49 -0.66
C CYS A 118 -19.35 -21.64 -0.77
N GLY A 119 -18.93 -22.90 -0.50
CA GLY A 119 -19.79 -24.08 -0.60
C GLY A 119 -19.85 -24.71 -1.99
N ASP A 120 -19.26 -24.08 -2.99
CA ASP A 120 -19.16 -24.52 -4.38
C ASP A 120 -17.78 -25.14 -4.73
N GLY A 121 -16.99 -25.45 -3.72
CA GLY A 121 -15.59 -25.94 -3.87
C GLY A 121 -14.55 -24.82 -3.88
N THR A 122 -14.98 -23.57 -3.75
CA THR A 122 -14.08 -22.41 -3.68
C THR A 122 -14.02 -21.81 -2.28
N THR A 123 -12.96 -21.04 -2.04
CA THR A 123 -12.78 -20.25 -0.82
C THR A 123 -12.40 -18.83 -1.20
N ASP A 124 -13.19 -17.85 -0.79
CA ASP A 124 -12.84 -16.45 -0.89
C ASP A 124 -11.79 -16.10 0.16
N GLY A 125 -10.76 -15.36 -0.24
CA GLY A 125 -9.74 -14.80 0.65
C GLY A 125 -9.60 -13.30 0.45
N LYS A 126 -9.52 -12.56 1.57
CA LYS A 126 -9.15 -11.14 1.57
C LYS A 126 -7.97 -10.96 2.50
N PHE A 127 -6.93 -10.34 1.99
CA PHE A 127 -5.77 -9.96 2.78
C PHE A 127 -5.58 -8.44 2.74
N LYS A 128 -4.93 -7.93 3.78
CA LYS A 128 -4.33 -6.62 3.84
C LYS A 128 -2.91 -6.83 4.36
N LEU A 129 -1.93 -6.36 3.60
CA LEU A 129 -0.50 -6.49 3.87
C LEU A 129 0.15 -5.11 3.78
N PRO A 130 1.31 -4.89 4.40
CA PRO A 130 2.19 -3.80 4.04
C PRO A 130 2.49 -3.82 2.54
N ASP A 131 2.62 -2.64 1.92
CA ASP A 131 2.78 -2.53 0.47
C ASP A 131 4.01 -3.30 -0.04
N ALA A 132 5.13 -3.23 0.68
CA ALA A 132 6.35 -3.95 0.31
C ALA A 132 6.14 -5.49 0.27
N ASP A 133 5.40 -6.06 1.23
CA ASP A 133 5.09 -7.49 1.24
C ASP A 133 4.09 -7.86 0.15
N ALA A 134 3.13 -6.98 -0.11
CA ALA A 134 2.18 -7.14 -1.20
C ALA A 134 2.87 -7.12 -2.57
N ASP A 135 3.86 -6.25 -2.77
CA ASP A 135 4.66 -6.18 -4.00
C ASP A 135 5.46 -7.46 -4.22
N VAL A 136 6.05 -8.04 -3.18
CA VAL A 136 6.74 -9.35 -3.27
C VAL A 136 5.77 -10.45 -3.70
N LEU A 137 4.57 -10.50 -3.09
CA LEU A 137 3.54 -11.47 -3.46
C LEU A 137 3.10 -11.29 -4.91
N ILE A 138 2.81 -10.06 -5.32
CA ILE A 138 2.37 -9.74 -6.69
C ILE A 138 3.47 -10.10 -7.69
N ALA A 139 4.73 -9.74 -7.42
CA ALA A 139 5.86 -10.07 -8.28
C ALA A 139 6.06 -11.59 -8.42
N ALA A 140 5.89 -12.36 -7.33
CA ALA A 140 5.96 -13.81 -7.38
C ALA A 140 4.86 -14.41 -8.28
N VAL A 141 3.61 -13.94 -8.13
CA VAL A 141 2.48 -14.39 -8.96
C VAL A 141 2.66 -13.98 -10.42
N GLU A 142 3.12 -12.74 -10.70
CA GLU A 142 3.39 -12.28 -12.06
C GLU A 142 4.56 -13.03 -12.71
N GLY A 143 5.57 -13.39 -11.92
CA GLY A 143 6.68 -14.24 -12.39
C GLY A 143 6.23 -15.62 -12.85
N ILE A 144 5.16 -16.17 -12.24
CA ILE A 144 4.55 -17.45 -12.67
C ILE A 144 3.73 -17.24 -13.95
N ILE A 145 3.09 -16.09 -14.14
CA ILE A 145 2.31 -15.76 -15.35
C ILE A 145 3.21 -15.51 -16.57
N ALA A 146 4.47 -15.13 -16.35
CA ALA A 146 5.37 -14.70 -17.42
C ALA A 146 5.49 -15.76 -18.54
N PRO A 147 5.47 -15.39 -19.83
CA PRO A 147 5.38 -16.30 -20.97
C PRO A 147 6.52 -17.33 -21.10
N ARG A 148 7.60 -17.16 -20.37
CA ARG A 148 8.78 -18.04 -20.43
C ARG A 148 8.65 -19.33 -19.61
N ARG A 149 7.60 -19.50 -18.81
CA ARG A 149 7.33 -20.73 -18.06
C ARG A 149 6.29 -21.57 -18.77
N SER A 150 6.76 -22.57 -19.48
CA SER A 150 5.93 -23.56 -20.20
C SER A 150 5.03 -24.40 -19.29
N SER A 151 5.26 -24.41 -17.98
CA SER A 151 4.52 -25.27 -17.04
C SER A 151 3.03 -24.92 -16.88
N LEU A 152 2.66 -23.66 -17.10
CA LEU A 152 1.25 -23.23 -17.11
C LEU A 152 0.58 -23.39 -18.48
N ASN A 153 1.37 -23.50 -19.57
CA ASN A 153 0.86 -23.74 -20.91
C ASN A 153 0.57 -25.22 -21.17
N GLU A 154 1.11 -26.11 -20.34
CA GLU A 154 0.71 -27.52 -20.38
C GLU A 154 -0.64 -27.65 -19.69
N VAL A 155 -1.61 -28.25 -20.39
CA VAL A 155 -3.01 -28.53 -20.01
C VAL A 155 -3.14 -28.94 -18.52
N ARG A 156 -3.01 -28.00 -17.62
CA ARG A 156 -3.31 -28.19 -16.21
C ARG A 156 -4.71 -27.61 -15.97
N HIS A 157 -5.71 -28.36 -15.92
CA HIS A 157 -7.10 -28.01 -15.69
C HIS A 157 -8.01 -27.86 -16.92
N GLY A 158 -7.64 -28.42 -18.08
CA GLY A 158 -8.51 -28.35 -19.27
C GLY A 158 -8.61 -26.97 -19.90
N VAL A 159 -7.61 -26.13 -19.70
CA VAL A 159 -7.52 -24.80 -20.31
C VAL A 159 -6.60 -24.90 -21.50
N ASP A 160 -7.17 -24.88 -22.70
CA ASP A 160 -6.43 -25.04 -23.97
C ASP A 160 -5.55 -23.82 -24.29
N ASP A 161 -5.88 -22.63 -23.75
CA ASP A 161 -5.09 -21.40 -23.91
C ASP A 161 -5.11 -20.55 -22.63
N PHE A 162 -4.07 -20.69 -21.80
CA PHE A 162 -3.90 -19.88 -20.59
C PHE A 162 -3.86 -18.37 -20.89
N ASN A 163 -3.29 -17.98 -22.03
CA ASN A 163 -3.14 -16.56 -22.39
C ASN A 163 -4.47 -15.93 -22.81
N ALA A 164 -5.45 -16.71 -23.25
CA ALA A 164 -6.79 -16.23 -23.57
C ALA A 164 -7.63 -15.92 -22.32
N LEU A 165 -7.22 -16.38 -21.13
CA LEU A 165 -7.94 -16.14 -19.90
C LEU A 165 -7.87 -14.67 -19.46
N PRO A 166 -8.92 -14.14 -18.82
CA PRO A 166 -8.87 -12.84 -18.17
C PRO A 166 -7.72 -12.76 -17.15
N ARG A 167 -7.10 -11.59 -17.00
CA ARG A 167 -5.98 -11.39 -16.07
C ARG A 167 -6.28 -11.90 -14.67
N ALA A 168 -7.47 -11.60 -14.12
CA ALA A 168 -7.85 -12.04 -12.78
C ALA A 168 -7.82 -13.57 -12.63
N GLN A 169 -8.25 -14.30 -13.66
CA GLN A 169 -8.24 -15.76 -13.65
C GLN A 169 -6.80 -16.29 -13.75
N ARG A 170 -5.96 -15.70 -14.59
CA ARG A 170 -4.53 -16.05 -14.67
C ARG A 170 -3.81 -15.82 -13.34
N MET A 171 -4.07 -14.68 -12.68
CA MET A 171 -3.55 -14.38 -11.34
C MET A 171 -3.99 -15.45 -10.32
N GLY A 172 -5.26 -15.84 -10.33
CA GLY A 172 -5.77 -16.87 -9.43
C GLY A 172 -5.13 -18.25 -9.65
N LEU A 173 -4.94 -18.65 -10.91
CA LEU A 173 -4.25 -19.92 -11.24
C LEU A 173 -2.77 -19.89 -10.82
N ALA A 174 -2.08 -18.77 -11.07
CA ALA A 174 -0.69 -18.58 -10.65
C ALA A 174 -0.56 -18.56 -9.12
N PHE A 175 -1.50 -17.94 -8.42
CA PHE A 175 -1.54 -17.97 -6.96
C PHE A 175 -1.75 -19.40 -6.42
N THR A 176 -2.60 -20.19 -7.06
CA THR A 176 -2.77 -21.62 -6.72
C THR A 176 -1.48 -22.39 -6.94
N GLU A 177 -0.74 -22.11 -8.00
CA GLU A 177 0.56 -22.72 -8.27
C GLU A 177 1.59 -22.30 -7.21
N LEU A 178 1.64 -21.01 -6.85
CA LEU A 178 2.50 -20.53 -5.76
C LEU A 178 2.24 -21.29 -4.46
N ILE A 179 0.96 -21.47 -4.07
CA ILE A 179 0.59 -22.24 -2.87
C ILE A 179 1.09 -23.68 -2.95
N ASN A 180 1.00 -24.33 -4.10
CA ASN A 180 1.46 -25.71 -4.28
C ASN A 180 2.99 -25.86 -4.20
N HIS A 181 3.74 -24.77 -4.42
CA HIS A 181 5.21 -24.74 -4.35
C HIS A 181 5.74 -24.16 -3.03
N LEU A 182 4.87 -23.83 -2.07
CA LEU A 182 5.34 -23.40 -0.75
C LEU A 182 6.16 -24.51 -0.09
N PRO A 183 7.38 -24.21 0.39
CA PRO A 183 8.22 -25.19 1.08
C PRO A 183 7.65 -25.44 2.47
N THR A 184 6.75 -26.41 2.58
CA THR A 184 6.05 -26.73 3.85
C THR A 184 7.03 -27.12 4.97
N GLU A 185 8.20 -27.63 4.62
CA GLU A 185 9.26 -28.02 5.57
C GLU A 185 9.87 -26.82 6.32
N SER A 186 9.87 -25.64 5.68
CA SER A 186 10.40 -24.40 6.28
C SER A 186 9.37 -23.63 7.12
N LEU A 187 8.11 -24.06 7.10
CA LEU A 187 7.07 -23.41 7.88
C LEU A 187 7.21 -23.75 9.38
N PRO A 188 6.91 -22.78 10.27
CA PRO A 188 6.92 -23.02 11.71
C PRO A 188 6.00 -24.18 12.09
N LYS A 189 6.48 -25.10 12.90
CA LYS A 189 5.70 -26.23 13.39
C LYS A 189 4.79 -25.77 14.53
N ALA A 190 3.49 -25.77 14.31
CA ALA A 190 2.50 -25.54 15.34
C ALA A 190 2.37 -26.80 16.23
N GLY A 191 2.74 -26.69 17.51
CA GLY A 191 2.70 -27.83 18.45
C GLY A 191 3.63 -28.99 18.10
N GLY A 192 4.72 -28.74 17.35
CA GLY A 192 5.68 -29.76 16.95
C GLY A 192 5.32 -30.50 15.64
N LEU A 193 4.16 -30.23 15.07
CA LEU A 193 3.71 -30.79 13.80
C LEU A 193 3.85 -29.77 12.68
N ALA A 194 4.36 -30.19 11.52
CA ALA A 194 4.34 -29.37 10.32
C ALA A 194 2.89 -28.99 9.95
N ALA A 195 2.69 -27.85 9.28
CA ALA A 195 1.39 -27.47 8.75
C ALA A 195 0.97 -28.51 7.69
N THR A 196 0.19 -29.50 8.10
CA THR A 196 -0.23 -30.61 7.25
C THR A 196 -1.74 -30.59 7.04
N VAL A 197 -2.16 -30.86 5.81
CA VAL A 197 -3.56 -31.19 5.50
C VAL A 197 -3.65 -32.71 5.36
N ALA A 198 -4.21 -33.39 6.36
CA ALA A 198 -4.47 -34.82 6.23
C ALA A 198 -5.72 -35.03 5.36
N VAL A 199 -5.61 -35.97 4.45
CA VAL A 199 -6.72 -36.39 3.57
C VAL A 199 -7.03 -37.84 3.83
N THR A 200 -8.26 -38.15 4.21
CA THR A 200 -8.75 -39.51 4.38
C THR A 200 -9.47 -39.95 3.12
N ILE A 201 -9.07 -41.07 2.54
CA ILE A 201 -9.66 -41.65 1.34
C ILE A 201 -9.67 -43.16 1.48
N ASP A 202 -10.71 -43.80 0.96
CA ASP A 202 -10.73 -45.24 0.81
C ASP A 202 -9.69 -45.75 -0.18
N LEU A 203 -9.08 -46.90 0.08
CA LEU A 203 -7.99 -47.43 -0.74
C LEU A 203 -8.41 -47.71 -2.18
N ASP A 204 -9.62 -48.23 -2.38
CA ASP A 204 -10.12 -48.53 -3.73
C ASP A 204 -10.42 -47.22 -4.49
N ASN A 205 -10.95 -46.23 -3.82
CA ASN A 205 -11.14 -44.90 -4.38
C ASN A 205 -9.79 -44.24 -4.75
N LEU A 206 -8.76 -44.42 -3.91
CA LEU A 206 -7.41 -43.91 -4.20
C LEU A 206 -6.80 -44.62 -5.44
N ARG A 207 -6.99 -45.94 -5.59
CA ARG A 207 -6.46 -46.68 -6.71
C ARG A 207 -7.18 -46.40 -8.03
N THR A 208 -8.50 -46.31 -7.98
CA THR A 208 -9.32 -46.12 -9.18
C THR A 208 -9.43 -44.64 -9.61
N GLY A 209 -9.15 -43.70 -8.71
CA GLY A 209 -9.38 -42.27 -8.94
C GLY A 209 -10.87 -41.90 -8.94
N GLN A 210 -11.73 -42.84 -8.54
CA GLN A 210 -13.19 -42.63 -8.46
C GLN A 210 -13.63 -42.49 -7.00
N GLY A 211 -14.70 -41.72 -6.78
CA GLY A 211 -15.25 -41.50 -5.44
C GLY A 211 -14.72 -40.22 -4.79
N ILE A 212 -14.81 -40.20 -3.47
CA ILE A 212 -14.56 -39.00 -2.64
C ILE A 212 -13.48 -39.25 -1.59
N ALA A 213 -12.81 -38.17 -1.20
CA ALA A 213 -11.93 -38.08 -0.03
C ALA A 213 -12.37 -36.93 0.85
N THR A 214 -12.00 -36.96 2.13
CA THR A 214 -12.30 -35.90 3.07
C THR A 214 -11.01 -35.37 3.70
N ASN A 215 -10.83 -34.05 3.73
CA ASN A 215 -9.69 -33.44 4.41
C ASN A 215 -9.98 -33.20 5.89
N THR A 216 -8.94 -32.84 6.66
CA THR A 216 -9.06 -32.52 8.11
C THR A 216 -10.06 -31.44 8.45
N SER A 217 -10.37 -30.55 7.51
CA SER A 217 -11.37 -29.49 7.70
C SER A 217 -12.80 -29.95 7.35
N GLY A 218 -13.01 -31.25 7.06
CA GLY A 218 -14.32 -31.79 6.71
C GLY A 218 -14.76 -31.51 5.27
N THR A 219 -13.90 -30.93 4.44
CA THR A 219 -14.23 -30.67 3.03
C THR A 219 -14.06 -31.93 2.21
N THR A 220 -15.08 -32.23 1.41
CA THR A 220 -15.05 -33.34 0.45
C THR A 220 -14.34 -32.92 -0.82
N ILE A 221 -13.41 -33.74 -1.30
CA ILE A 221 -12.68 -33.58 -2.56
C ILE A 221 -12.80 -34.84 -3.42
N SER A 222 -12.57 -34.74 -4.72
CA SER A 222 -12.56 -35.89 -5.59
C SER A 222 -11.36 -36.79 -5.31
N ALA A 223 -11.51 -38.09 -5.53
CA ALA A 223 -10.43 -39.07 -5.42
C ALA A 223 -9.23 -38.69 -6.32
N THR A 224 -9.48 -38.19 -7.53
CA THR A 224 -8.44 -37.67 -8.44
C THR A 224 -7.64 -36.52 -7.83
N LYS A 225 -8.31 -35.58 -7.11
CA LYS A 225 -7.60 -34.50 -6.42
C LYS A 225 -6.77 -35.04 -5.25
N ALA A 226 -7.30 -36.02 -4.52
CA ALA A 226 -6.58 -36.69 -3.43
C ALA A 226 -5.32 -37.42 -3.95
N GLN A 227 -5.41 -38.12 -5.09
CA GLN A 227 -4.25 -38.73 -5.76
C GLN A 227 -3.16 -37.70 -6.07
N ARG A 228 -3.51 -36.56 -6.65
CA ARG A 228 -2.53 -35.48 -6.94
C ARG A 228 -1.88 -34.93 -5.68
N LEU A 229 -2.65 -34.77 -4.60
CA LEU A 229 -2.10 -34.34 -3.30
C LEU A 229 -1.13 -35.39 -2.74
N ALA A 230 -1.46 -36.70 -2.86
CA ALA A 230 -0.60 -37.79 -2.43
C ALA A 230 0.74 -37.85 -3.22
N CYS A 231 0.70 -37.56 -4.52
CA CYS A 231 1.92 -37.49 -5.34
C CYS A 231 2.85 -36.32 -4.96
N ASN A 232 2.33 -35.27 -4.37
CA ASN A 232 3.10 -34.11 -3.92
C ASN A 232 3.40 -34.15 -2.41
N ALA A 233 2.94 -35.18 -1.69
CA ALA A 233 3.21 -35.35 -0.26
C ALA A 233 4.61 -35.99 -0.09
N HIS A 234 5.42 -35.37 0.73
CA HIS A 234 6.73 -35.87 1.17
C HIS A 234 6.60 -36.49 2.55
#